data_48a5473d46ac26ac86e2138eb44bbb1d
#
_entry.id   48a5473d46ac26ac86e2138eb44bbb1d
#
_cell.length_a   1.000
_cell.length_b   1.000
_cell.length_c   1.000
_cell.angle_alpha   90.00
_cell.angle_beta   90.00
_cell.angle_gamma   90.00
#
_symmetry.space_group_name_H-M   'P 1'
#
loop_
_entity.id
_entity.type
_entity.pdbx_description
1 polymer ?
#
loop_
_entity_poly.entity_id
_entity_poly.type
_entity_poly.pdbx_seq_one_letter_code
_entity_poly.pdbx_strand_id
1 'polypeptide(L)'
;MVIASGDRVSTFRDFCEALRQHRDDYIILLVDSEGPVGKSPWQHLAERVGDQWRRPDAVADDQAQLMVEVMESWFFADKAALIAYYGQGFLGNSLPGQTNIELISKQDVFRALEHASQHAQKGRYRKTAHGFDLIEKIDPVRLRAASPHAARLFEEDRD
;
A
#
# COMPACT_ATOMS: atom_id res chain seq x y z
N MET A 1 10.62 8.69 -11.04
CA MET A 1 10.69 7.29 -11.58
C MET A 1 10.19 6.34 -10.51
N VAL A 2 9.30 5.39 -10.85
CA VAL A 2 8.84 4.34 -9.91
C VAL A 2 9.55 3.03 -10.26
N ILE A 3 10.11 2.36 -9.25
CA ILE A 3 10.75 1.05 -9.40
C ILE A 3 9.94 0.06 -8.55
N ALA A 4 9.32 -0.91 -9.20
CA ALA A 4 8.66 -2.02 -8.53
C ALA A 4 9.66 -3.16 -8.30
N SER A 5 10.06 -3.36 -7.06
CA SER A 5 10.96 -4.46 -6.68
C SER A 5 10.17 -5.75 -6.46
N GLY A 6 10.79 -6.90 -6.73
CA GLY A 6 10.10 -8.19 -6.73
C GLY A 6 9.73 -8.72 -5.35
N ASP A 7 10.51 -8.38 -4.32
CA ASP A 7 10.29 -8.81 -2.94
C ASP A 7 10.75 -7.75 -1.95
N ARG A 8 10.38 -7.91 -0.70
CA ARG A 8 10.59 -6.92 0.36
C ARG A 8 12.08 -6.64 0.62
N VAL A 9 12.91 -7.65 0.65
CA VAL A 9 14.36 -7.50 0.87
C VAL A 9 15.00 -6.76 -0.29
N SER A 10 14.64 -7.13 -1.51
CA SER A 10 15.07 -6.44 -2.73
C SER A 10 14.64 -4.99 -2.73
N THR A 11 13.41 -4.67 -2.28
CA THR A 11 12.91 -3.29 -2.22
C THR A 11 13.81 -2.39 -1.37
N PHE A 12 14.20 -2.83 -0.19
CA PHE A 12 15.08 -2.02 0.68
C PHE A 12 16.50 -1.92 0.12
N ARG A 13 17.04 -3.00 -0.44
CA ARG A 13 18.35 -2.96 -1.13
C ARG A 13 18.33 -1.99 -2.29
N ASP A 14 17.30 -2.03 -3.12
CA ASP A 14 17.17 -1.17 -4.30
C ASP A 14 16.98 0.30 -3.90
N PHE A 15 16.26 0.57 -2.80
CA PHE A 15 16.19 1.91 -2.20
C PHE A 15 17.59 2.42 -1.79
N CYS A 16 18.37 1.61 -1.05
CA CYS A 16 19.72 1.98 -0.65
C CYS A 16 20.65 2.18 -1.85
N GLU A 17 20.49 1.40 -2.91
CA GLU A 17 21.26 1.57 -4.14
C GLU A 17 20.87 2.85 -4.89
N ALA A 18 19.58 3.14 -4.99
CA ALA A 18 19.08 4.37 -5.60
C ALA A 18 19.61 5.63 -4.89
N LEU A 19 19.66 5.64 -3.55
CA LEU A 19 20.27 6.74 -2.78
C LEU A 19 21.74 7.00 -3.13
N ARG A 20 22.47 5.94 -3.47
CA ARG A 20 23.89 6.08 -3.87
C ARG A 20 24.07 6.60 -5.29
N GLN A 21 23.19 6.16 -6.20
CA GLN A 21 23.26 6.47 -7.63
C GLN A 21 22.63 7.82 -7.98
N HIS A 22 21.62 8.25 -7.24
CA HIS A 22 20.77 9.41 -7.51
C HIS A 22 20.81 10.39 -6.32
N ARG A 23 21.98 10.95 -6.04
CA ARG A 23 22.23 11.75 -4.82
C ARG A 23 21.43 13.06 -4.76
N ASP A 24 21.03 13.58 -5.91
CA ASP A 24 20.29 14.84 -6.03
C ASP A 24 18.77 14.61 -6.13
N ASP A 25 18.33 13.33 -6.17
CA ASP A 25 16.92 12.98 -6.26
C ASP A 25 16.32 12.72 -4.87
N TYR A 26 15.05 13.09 -4.69
CA TYR A 26 14.28 12.72 -3.51
C TYR A 26 13.69 11.31 -3.72
N ILE A 27 14.19 10.34 -2.98
CA ILE A 27 13.85 8.92 -3.15
C ILE A 27 12.98 8.47 -1.98
N ILE A 28 11.83 7.89 -2.29
CA ILE A 28 10.88 7.38 -1.31
C ILE A 28 10.90 5.85 -1.31
N LEU A 29 10.97 5.27 -0.12
CA LEU A 29 10.72 3.86 0.14
C LEU A 29 9.23 3.70 0.50
N LEU A 30 8.45 3.04 -0.36
CA LEU A 30 7.05 2.72 -0.11
C LEU A 30 6.87 1.21 0.01
N VAL A 31 6.41 0.75 1.18
CA VAL A 31 6.24 -0.69 1.48
C VAL A 31 5.02 -0.95 2.35
N ASP A 32 4.51 -2.19 2.32
CA ASP A 32 3.50 -2.65 3.25
C ASP A 32 4.00 -2.57 4.70
N SER A 33 3.18 -2.14 5.64
CA SER A 33 3.57 -2.18 7.06
C SER A 33 3.51 -3.58 7.65
N GLU A 34 2.77 -4.48 7.01
CA GLU A 34 2.57 -5.88 7.41
C GLU A 34 1.86 -6.08 8.76
N GLY A 35 1.39 -5.00 9.37
CA GLY A 35 0.67 -4.97 10.63
C GLY A 35 0.33 -3.54 11.05
N PRO A 36 -0.38 -3.36 12.17
CA PRO A 36 -0.76 -2.06 12.70
C PRO A 36 0.46 -1.16 12.95
N VAL A 37 0.32 0.14 12.65
CA VAL A 37 1.39 1.13 12.81
C VAL A 37 1.03 2.10 13.93
N GLY A 38 1.86 2.12 14.98
CA GLY A 38 1.74 3.04 16.12
C GLY A 38 2.98 3.92 16.33
N LYS A 39 3.93 3.89 15.40
CA LYS A 39 5.23 4.58 15.48
C LYS A 39 5.56 5.23 14.14
N SER A 40 6.65 6.01 14.10
CA SER A 40 7.14 6.53 12.81
C SER A 40 7.48 5.38 11.84
N PRO A 41 7.40 5.59 10.51
CA PRO A 41 7.70 4.54 9.55
C PRO A 41 9.07 3.89 9.74
N TRP A 42 10.13 4.68 9.93
CA TRP A 42 11.47 4.13 10.16
C TRP A 42 11.57 3.31 11.45
N GLN A 43 10.91 3.76 12.53
CA GLN A 43 10.88 3.01 13.78
C GLN A 43 10.11 1.70 13.62
N HIS A 44 8.97 1.73 12.93
CA HIS A 44 8.19 0.52 12.62
C HIS A 44 9.04 -0.51 11.85
N LEU A 45 9.74 -0.08 10.80
CA LEU A 45 10.58 -0.94 9.97
C LEU A 45 11.81 -1.47 10.75
N ALA A 46 12.41 -0.66 11.61
CA ALA A 46 13.56 -1.07 12.41
C ALA A 46 13.20 -2.11 13.49
N GLU A 47 12.02 -2.00 14.09
CA GLU A 47 11.57 -2.88 15.16
C GLU A 47 10.85 -4.14 14.64
N ARG A 48 10.36 -4.13 13.41
CA ARG A 48 9.68 -5.28 12.83
C ARG A 48 10.69 -6.43 12.62
N VAL A 49 10.42 -7.58 13.24
CA VAL A 49 11.31 -8.76 13.25
C VAL A 49 11.68 -9.23 11.84
N GLY A 50 10.74 -9.12 10.87
CA GLY A 50 10.98 -9.52 9.48
C GLY A 50 11.83 -8.54 8.66
N ASP A 51 12.04 -7.31 9.15
CA ASP A 51 12.78 -6.26 8.43
C ASP A 51 14.07 -5.87 9.14
N GLN A 52 13.96 -5.31 10.34
CA GLN A 52 15.08 -4.76 11.11
C GLN A 52 15.88 -3.71 10.30
N TRP A 53 15.19 -2.95 9.44
CA TRP A 53 15.80 -1.97 8.57
C TRP A 53 16.09 -0.68 9.35
N ARG A 54 17.34 -0.29 9.34
CA ARG A 54 17.77 0.97 9.93
C ARG A 54 17.76 2.06 8.88
N ARG A 55 17.28 3.24 9.27
CA ARG A 55 17.32 4.42 8.40
C ARG A 55 18.76 4.70 7.99
N PRO A 56 19.09 4.78 6.70
CA PRO A 56 20.42 5.17 6.24
C PRO A 56 20.77 6.60 6.66
N ASP A 57 22.05 6.88 6.79
CA ASP A 57 22.55 8.24 7.09
C ASP A 57 22.09 9.24 6.02
N ALA A 58 21.79 10.46 6.44
CA ALA A 58 21.29 11.55 5.59
C ALA A 58 19.92 11.34 4.93
N VAL A 59 19.21 10.24 5.26
CA VAL A 59 17.83 10.00 4.81
C VAL A 59 16.86 10.68 5.77
N ALA A 60 15.91 11.46 5.24
CA ALA A 60 14.89 12.13 6.03
C ALA A 60 13.81 11.16 6.55
N ASP A 61 13.05 11.59 7.55
CA ASP A 61 12.01 10.73 8.17
C ASP A 61 10.87 10.41 7.20
N ASP A 62 10.56 11.33 6.33
CA ASP A 62 9.51 11.28 5.32
C ASP A 62 9.84 10.43 4.09
N GLN A 63 11.10 10.02 3.91
CA GLN A 63 11.51 9.12 2.83
C GLN A 63 11.09 7.66 3.04
N ALA A 64 10.55 7.28 4.21
CA ALA A 64 9.86 6.01 4.41
C ALA A 64 8.34 6.22 4.50
N GLN A 65 7.60 5.54 3.66
CA GLN A 65 6.15 5.60 3.59
C GLN A 65 5.56 4.19 3.67
N LEU A 66 4.42 4.06 4.33
CA LEU A 66 3.81 2.75 4.60
C LEU A 66 2.42 2.63 3.98
N MET A 67 2.15 1.51 3.36
CA MET A 67 0.80 1.05 3.03
C MET A 67 0.29 0.19 4.20
N VAL A 68 -0.69 0.69 4.95
CA VAL A 68 -1.15 0.04 6.20
C VAL A 68 -2.46 -0.74 5.95
N GLU A 69 -2.51 -2.02 6.24
CA GLU A 69 -1.40 -2.91 6.61
C GLU A 69 -0.68 -3.47 5.38
N VAL A 70 -1.38 -3.50 4.24
CA VAL A 70 -0.92 -4.01 2.93
C VAL A 70 -1.42 -3.10 1.81
N MET A 71 -0.81 -3.18 0.64
CA MET A 71 -1.22 -2.45 -0.56
C MET A 71 -2.70 -2.66 -0.88
N GLU A 72 -3.20 -3.87 -0.70
CA GLU A 72 -4.59 -4.22 -0.97
C GLU A 72 -5.59 -3.47 -0.10
N SER A 73 -5.18 -2.98 1.07
CA SER A 73 -6.02 -2.10 1.92
C SER A 73 -6.46 -0.85 1.16
N TRP A 74 -5.61 -0.32 0.28
CA TRP A 74 -5.87 0.87 -0.51
C TRP A 74 -7.05 0.71 -1.47
N PHE A 75 -7.33 -0.51 -1.93
CA PHE A 75 -8.47 -0.79 -2.81
C PHE A 75 -9.81 -0.45 -2.14
N PHE A 76 -9.90 -0.57 -0.82
CA PHE A 76 -11.14 -0.29 -0.08
C PHE A 76 -11.46 1.20 0.06
N ALA A 77 -10.52 2.07 -0.27
CA ALA A 77 -10.78 3.51 -0.37
C ALA A 77 -11.71 3.85 -1.53
N ASP A 78 -11.73 3.03 -2.58
CA ASP A 78 -12.55 3.26 -3.77
C ASP A 78 -13.33 2.00 -4.17
N LYS A 79 -14.40 1.72 -3.44
CA LYS A 79 -15.26 0.56 -3.71
C LYS A 79 -15.90 0.61 -5.10
N ALA A 80 -16.16 1.81 -5.62
CA ALA A 80 -16.72 1.96 -6.96
C ALA A 80 -15.74 1.47 -8.03
N ALA A 81 -14.45 1.74 -7.88
CA ALA A 81 -13.40 1.22 -8.76
C ALA A 81 -13.32 -0.32 -8.71
N LEU A 82 -13.43 -0.92 -7.50
CA LEU A 82 -13.48 -2.38 -7.35
C LEU A 82 -14.69 -3.00 -8.06
N ILE A 83 -15.88 -2.43 -7.86
CA ILE A 83 -17.12 -2.90 -8.49
C ILE A 83 -16.99 -2.82 -10.03
N ALA A 84 -16.49 -1.71 -10.55
CA ALA A 84 -16.29 -1.53 -11.98
C ALA A 84 -15.27 -2.51 -12.56
N TYR A 85 -14.18 -2.76 -11.85
CA TYR A 85 -13.12 -3.67 -12.28
C TYR A 85 -13.58 -5.13 -12.34
N TYR A 86 -14.27 -5.59 -11.30
CA TYR A 86 -14.67 -6.99 -11.18
C TYR A 86 -15.95 -7.31 -11.95
N GLY A 87 -16.83 -6.33 -12.16
CA GLY A 87 -18.06 -6.48 -12.93
C GLY A 87 -19.13 -7.33 -12.23
N GLN A 88 -19.95 -7.99 -13.04
CA GLN A 88 -21.07 -8.78 -12.54
C GLN A 88 -20.63 -9.88 -11.58
N GLY A 89 -21.41 -10.09 -10.52
CA GLY A 89 -21.15 -11.11 -9.49
C GLY A 89 -20.18 -10.66 -8.40
N PHE A 90 -19.61 -9.44 -8.47
CA PHE A 90 -18.83 -8.89 -7.39
C PHE A 90 -19.70 -8.39 -6.24
N LEU A 91 -19.41 -8.83 -5.02
CA LEU A 91 -20.20 -8.51 -3.83
C LEU A 91 -19.70 -7.25 -3.12
N GLY A 92 -19.83 -6.09 -3.76
CA GLY A 92 -19.35 -4.81 -3.22
C GLY A 92 -19.89 -4.46 -1.83
N ASN A 93 -21.12 -4.86 -1.53
CA ASN A 93 -21.75 -4.63 -0.22
C ASN A 93 -21.17 -5.51 0.90
N SER A 94 -20.40 -6.55 0.59
CA SER A 94 -19.73 -7.39 1.58
C SER A 94 -18.38 -6.83 2.04
N LEU A 95 -17.90 -5.77 1.39
CA LEU A 95 -16.64 -5.14 1.76
C LEU A 95 -16.75 -4.41 3.11
N PRO A 96 -15.67 -4.36 3.90
CA PRO A 96 -15.64 -3.64 5.17
C PRO A 96 -16.11 -2.18 5.04
N GLY A 97 -16.84 -1.71 6.04
CA GLY A 97 -17.44 -0.37 6.03
C GLY A 97 -16.63 0.71 6.72
N GLN A 98 -15.43 0.41 7.21
CA GLN A 98 -14.56 1.37 7.89
C GLN A 98 -14.19 2.53 6.96
N THR A 99 -14.32 3.75 7.47
CA THR A 99 -13.89 4.98 6.76
C THR A 99 -12.37 5.12 6.78
N ASN A 100 -11.73 4.70 7.87
CA ASN A 100 -10.28 4.55 7.95
C ASN A 100 -9.89 3.11 7.61
N ILE A 101 -9.39 2.90 6.40
CA ILE A 101 -9.02 1.58 5.89
C ILE A 101 -7.83 0.95 6.61
N GLU A 102 -7.04 1.75 7.34
CA GLU A 102 -5.89 1.27 8.12
C GLU A 102 -6.32 0.48 9.37
N LEU A 103 -7.60 0.54 9.74
CA LEU A 103 -8.17 -0.23 10.84
C LEU A 103 -8.61 -1.64 10.42
N ILE A 104 -8.53 -1.96 9.13
CA ILE A 104 -8.87 -3.29 8.60
C ILE A 104 -7.59 -4.15 8.64
N SER A 105 -7.64 -5.26 9.38
CA SER A 105 -6.48 -6.15 9.46
C SER A 105 -6.14 -6.76 8.11
N LYS A 106 -4.86 -7.06 7.89
CA LYS A 106 -4.37 -7.76 6.69
C LYS A 106 -5.20 -9.02 6.37
N GLN A 107 -5.53 -9.81 7.39
CA GLN A 107 -6.33 -11.03 7.21
C GLN A 107 -7.75 -10.71 6.72
N ASP A 108 -8.37 -9.67 7.27
CA ASP A 108 -9.72 -9.26 6.87
C ASP A 108 -9.73 -8.63 5.48
N VAL A 109 -8.67 -7.91 5.09
CA VAL A 109 -8.49 -7.40 3.73
C VAL A 109 -8.54 -8.54 2.72
N PHE A 110 -7.69 -9.54 2.88
CA PHE A 110 -7.65 -10.67 1.94
C PHE A 110 -8.93 -11.50 1.96
N ARG A 111 -9.49 -11.76 3.14
CA ARG A 111 -10.76 -12.48 3.28
C ARG A 111 -11.90 -11.75 2.56
N ALA A 112 -11.99 -10.43 2.73
CA ALA A 112 -13.03 -9.62 2.10
C ALA A 112 -12.89 -9.58 0.58
N LEU A 113 -11.66 -9.39 0.06
CA LEU A 113 -11.40 -9.41 -1.39
C LEU A 113 -11.73 -10.77 -2.01
N GLU A 114 -11.31 -11.84 -1.36
CA GLU A 114 -11.57 -13.20 -1.84
C GLU A 114 -13.08 -13.48 -1.86
N HIS A 115 -13.77 -13.17 -0.78
CA HIS A 115 -15.23 -13.37 -0.68
C HIS A 115 -15.98 -12.53 -1.71
N ALA A 116 -15.66 -11.23 -1.82
CA ALA A 116 -16.36 -10.32 -2.74
C ALA A 116 -16.15 -10.69 -4.22
N SER A 117 -14.97 -11.19 -4.56
CA SER A 117 -14.60 -11.52 -5.95
C SER A 117 -14.88 -12.97 -6.36
N GLN A 118 -15.33 -13.82 -5.44
CA GLN A 118 -15.45 -15.27 -5.64
C GLN A 118 -16.25 -15.66 -6.90
N HIS A 119 -17.31 -14.92 -7.20
CA HIS A 119 -18.19 -15.17 -8.36
C HIS A 119 -18.19 -14.00 -9.34
N ALA A 120 -17.22 -13.12 -9.26
CA ALA A 120 -17.12 -11.96 -10.13
C ALA A 120 -16.78 -12.36 -11.56
N GLN A 121 -17.26 -11.60 -12.52
CA GLN A 121 -16.97 -11.78 -13.94
C GLN A 121 -15.48 -11.81 -14.24
N LYS A 122 -14.69 -10.95 -13.59
CA LYS A 122 -13.23 -10.90 -13.70
C LYS A 122 -12.51 -12.08 -13.04
N GLY A 123 -13.24 -12.85 -12.20
CA GLY A 123 -12.67 -13.94 -11.41
C GLY A 123 -12.20 -13.52 -10.02
N ARG A 124 -11.91 -14.52 -9.17
CA ARG A 124 -11.42 -14.33 -7.81
C ARG A 124 -10.13 -13.50 -7.79
N TYR A 125 -9.97 -12.65 -6.76
CA TYR A 125 -8.76 -11.84 -6.57
C TYR A 125 -7.48 -12.69 -6.62
N ARG A 126 -6.51 -12.22 -7.38
CA ARG A 126 -5.15 -12.77 -7.46
C ARG A 126 -4.14 -11.62 -7.47
N LYS A 127 -3.25 -11.59 -6.49
CA LYS A 127 -2.29 -10.50 -6.28
C LYS A 127 -1.50 -10.16 -7.54
N THR A 128 -0.91 -11.16 -8.16
CA THR A 128 -0.05 -11.00 -9.35
C THR A 128 -0.78 -10.58 -10.62
N ALA A 129 -2.07 -10.93 -10.72
CA ALA A 129 -2.86 -10.63 -11.93
C ALA A 129 -3.69 -9.35 -11.80
N HIS A 130 -4.13 -8.99 -10.60
CA HIS A 130 -5.09 -7.91 -10.38
C HIS A 130 -4.52 -6.73 -9.57
N GLY A 131 -3.48 -6.96 -8.76
CA GLY A 131 -3.00 -5.98 -7.79
C GLY A 131 -2.56 -4.66 -8.44
N PHE A 132 -1.69 -4.71 -9.45
CA PHE A 132 -1.22 -3.51 -10.14
C PHE A 132 -2.30 -2.85 -10.99
N ASP A 133 -3.15 -3.63 -11.66
CA ASP A 133 -4.28 -3.11 -12.41
C ASP A 133 -5.26 -2.32 -11.53
N LEU A 134 -5.48 -2.81 -10.30
CA LEU A 134 -6.39 -2.17 -9.35
C LEU A 134 -5.79 -0.90 -8.77
N ILE A 135 -4.51 -0.91 -8.37
CA ILE A 135 -3.88 0.26 -7.76
C ILE A 135 -3.91 1.47 -8.70
N GLU A 136 -3.78 1.26 -10.01
CA GLU A 136 -3.87 2.31 -11.01
C GLU A 136 -5.27 2.94 -11.15
N LYS A 137 -6.30 2.22 -10.69
CA LYS A 137 -7.71 2.64 -10.82
C LYS A 137 -8.27 3.32 -9.58
N ILE A 138 -7.56 3.23 -8.45
CA ILE A 138 -7.99 3.86 -7.19
C ILE A 138 -7.82 5.36 -7.28
N ASP A 139 -8.89 6.10 -6.96
CA ASP A 139 -8.88 7.56 -6.92
C ASP A 139 -7.96 8.04 -5.76
N PRO A 140 -6.87 8.78 -6.07
CA PRO A 140 -5.97 9.29 -5.03
C PRO A 140 -6.64 10.20 -4.00
N VAL A 141 -7.69 10.94 -4.39
CA VAL A 141 -8.44 11.81 -3.47
C VAL A 141 -9.18 10.98 -2.43
N ARG A 142 -9.82 9.89 -2.87
CA ARG A 142 -10.49 8.95 -1.98
C ARG A 142 -9.50 8.21 -1.07
N LEU A 143 -8.37 7.81 -1.62
CA LEU A 143 -7.31 7.15 -0.88
C LEU A 143 -6.76 8.04 0.25
N ARG A 144 -6.46 9.30 -0.05
CA ARG A 144 -6.00 10.29 0.94
C ARG A 144 -7.02 10.51 2.05
N ALA A 145 -8.30 10.53 1.72
CA ALA A 145 -9.37 10.69 2.70
C ALA A 145 -9.55 9.45 3.61
N ALA A 146 -9.19 8.26 3.12
CA ALA A 146 -9.40 6.99 3.80
C ALA A 146 -8.17 6.45 4.55
N SER A 147 -6.96 6.95 4.26
CA SER A 147 -5.71 6.49 4.86
C SER A 147 -4.82 7.66 5.27
N PRO A 148 -4.58 7.86 6.58
CA PRO A 148 -3.65 8.87 7.08
C PRO A 148 -2.24 8.73 6.52
N HIS A 149 -1.72 7.50 6.37
CA HIS A 149 -0.40 7.28 5.78
C HIS A 149 -0.35 7.60 4.28
N ALA A 150 -1.41 7.31 3.53
CA ALA A 150 -1.51 7.75 2.15
C ALA A 150 -1.62 9.28 2.04
N ALA A 151 -2.38 9.93 2.94
CA ALA A 151 -2.42 11.39 2.99
C ALA A 151 -1.02 11.99 3.17
N ARG A 152 -0.24 11.46 4.10
CA ARG A 152 1.15 11.86 4.33
C ARG A 152 2.01 11.70 3.07
N LEU A 153 1.96 10.56 2.39
CA LEU A 153 2.70 10.32 1.15
C LEU A 153 2.41 11.39 0.09
N PHE A 154 1.16 11.78 -0.07
CA PHE A 154 0.76 12.77 -1.09
C PHE A 154 0.91 14.22 -0.63
N GLU A 155 1.18 14.51 0.64
CA GLU A 155 1.45 15.88 1.12
C GLU A 155 2.86 16.33 0.76
N GLU A 156 3.78 15.43 0.58
CA GLU A 156 5.18 15.68 0.27
C GLU A 156 5.43 16.07 -1.20
N ASP A 157 4.45 15.84 -2.08
CA ASP A 157 4.51 16.22 -3.50
C ASP A 157 4.24 17.73 -3.76
N ARG A 158 4.29 18.61 -2.73
CA ARG A 158 3.83 20.01 -2.87
C ARG A 158 4.91 21.10 -2.87
N ASP A 159 6.20 20.74 -2.87
CA ASP A 159 7.28 21.73 -2.95
C ASP A 159 8.08 21.63 -4.26
#